data_45601060f4de98f53db2dfd024892b06
#
_entry.id   45601060f4de98f53db2dfd024892b06
#
_cell.length_a   1.000
_cell.length_b   1.000
_cell.length_c   1.000
_cell.angle_alpha   90.00
_cell.angle_beta   90.00
_cell.angle_gamma   90.00
#
_symmetry.space_group_name_H-M   'P 1'
#
loop_
_entity.id
_entity.type
_entity.pdbx_description
1 polymer ?
#
loop_
_entity_poly.entity_id
_entity_poly.type
_entity_poly.pdbx_seq_one_letter_code
_entity_poly.pdbx_strand_id
1 'polypeptide(L)'
;MRLLELKFENFKSFKGHVTVPLGPGFTCITGPNGSGKSNITDAILFILGSRSTKLLRARKLKQLIHGFQEGSKKKSGPKSCKVSMSFDNSDRFLAIEKDLVTFTKGIKLKGKDTTTYYQIDKKKSSAREFEALFSRAGLYATGYNIIQQGDVIQTSLMSGTERRRKIEDVAGITAYDNRLKSTRSTRKSVEADLVLLNERAKESKRTLK
;
A
#
# COMPACT_ATOMS: atom_id res chain seq x y z
N MET A 1 15.36 6.09 -9.05
CA MET A 1 13.93 6.46 -8.93
C MET A 1 13.75 7.64 -7.99
N ARG A 2 13.03 8.69 -8.37
CA ARG A 2 12.77 9.88 -7.57
C ARG A 2 11.31 10.29 -7.67
N LEU A 3 10.68 10.65 -6.55
CA LEU A 3 9.34 11.22 -6.54
C LEU A 3 9.41 12.68 -7.00
N LEU A 4 8.66 13.00 -8.07
CA LEU A 4 8.66 14.31 -8.70
C LEU A 4 7.51 15.19 -8.24
N GLU A 5 6.33 14.61 -8.09
CA GLU A 5 5.13 15.36 -7.71
C GLU A 5 4.07 14.47 -7.05
N LEU A 6 3.25 15.12 -6.26
CA LEU A 6 2.01 14.58 -5.71
C LEU A 6 0.84 15.39 -6.24
N LYS A 7 -0.20 14.71 -6.73
CA LYS A 7 -1.45 15.33 -7.16
C LYS A 7 -2.59 14.80 -6.33
N PHE A 8 -3.41 15.71 -5.85
CA PHE A 8 -4.60 15.42 -5.05
C PHE A 8 -5.84 15.91 -5.80
N GLU A 9 -6.90 15.14 -5.73
CA GLU A 9 -8.23 15.58 -6.16
C GLU A 9 -9.23 15.22 -5.07
N ASN A 10 -9.81 16.24 -4.45
CA ASN A 10 -10.79 16.11 -3.37
C ASN A 10 -10.37 15.16 -2.25
N PHE A 11 -9.12 15.22 -1.82
CA PHE A 11 -8.55 14.34 -0.80
C PHE A 11 -8.43 15.08 0.53
N LYS A 12 -9.11 14.63 1.56
CA LYS A 12 -9.11 15.19 2.93
C LYS A 12 -9.33 16.72 2.93
N SER A 13 -8.33 17.51 3.35
CA SER A 13 -8.39 18.98 3.34
C SER A 13 -8.24 19.60 1.94
N PHE A 14 -7.73 18.84 0.97
CA PHE A 14 -7.49 19.36 -0.37
C PHE A 14 -8.76 19.29 -1.22
N LYS A 15 -9.36 20.47 -1.48
CA LYS A 15 -10.53 20.63 -2.35
C LYS A 15 -10.08 20.81 -3.80
N GLY A 16 -10.80 20.18 -4.74
CA GLY A 16 -10.48 20.31 -6.17
C GLY A 16 -9.14 19.63 -6.49
N HIS A 17 -8.42 20.23 -7.42
CA HIS A 17 -7.12 19.74 -7.89
C HIS A 17 -5.99 20.52 -7.21
N VAL A 18 -5.10 19.82 -6.55
CA VAL A 18 -3.90 20.39 -5.93
C VAL A 18 -2.68 19.59 -6.37
N THR A 19 -1.62 20.28 -6.79
CA THR A 19 -0.34 19.66 -7.17
C THR A 19 0.74 20.18 -6.24
N VAL A 20 1.53 19.26 -5.69
CA VAL A 20 2.70 19.55 -4.87
C VAL A 20 3.93 19.04 -5.62
N PRO A 21 4.69 19.91 -6.25
CA PRO A 21 5.96 19.53 -6.87
C PRO A 21 7.01 19.26 -5.79
N LEU A 22 7.88 18.28 -6.04
CA LEU A 22 8.98 17.91 -5.17
C LEU A 22 10.28 18.08 -5.94
N GLY A 23 11.13 18.99 -5.47
CA GLY A 23 12.43 19.26 -6.07
C GLY A 23 13.46 18.14 -5.84
N PRO A 24 14.61 18.23 -6.46
CA PRO A 24 15.74 17.35 -6.15
C PRO A 24 16.28 17.67 -4.74
N GLY A 25 16.78 16.63 -4.06
CA GLY A 25 17.34 16.76 -2.73
C GLY A 25 16.30 16.89 -1.62
N PHE A 26 16.52 17.78 -0.67
CA PHE A 26 15.67 17.96 0.50
C PHE A 26 14.50 18.91 0.20
N THR A 27 13.29 18.50 0.51
CA THR A 27 12.08 19.34 0.42
C THR A 27 11.44 19.48 1.79
N CYS A 28 11.24 20.73 2.24
CA CYS A 28 10.55 21.03 3.49
C CYS A 28 9.14 21.59 3.20
N ILE A 29 8.13 21.05 3.90
CA ILE A 29 6.75 21.52 3.80
C ILE A 29 6.36 22.16 5.11
N THR A 30 6.18 23.48 5.10
CA THR A 30 5.84 24.29 6.27
C THR A 30 4.44 24.88 6.18
N GLY A 31 3.89 25.32 7.29
CA GLY A 31 2.60 25.99 7.34
C GLY A 31 1.97 25.93 8.74
N PRO A 32 0.89 26.67 8.99
CA PRO A 32 0.19 26.69 10.27
C PRO A 32 -0.48 25.35 10.59
N ASN A 33 -0.93 25.19 11.84
CA ASN A 33 -1.69 24.00 12.24
C ASN A 33 -3.01 23.95 11.45
N GLY A 34 -3.40 22.76 11.02
CA GLY A 34 -4.59 22.56 10.20
C GLY A 34 -4.44 22.83 8.70
N SER A 35 -3.29 23.31 8.21
CA SER A 35 -3.06 23.59 6.78
C SER A 35 -3.02 22.34 5.88
N GLY A 36 -3.00 21.14 6.46
CA GLY A 36 -3.00 19.90 5.69
C GLY A 36 -1.63 19.23 5.51
N LYS A 37 -0.56 19.73 6.13
CA LYS A 37 0.79 19.12 6.05
C LYS A 37 0.79 17.61 6.23
N SER A 38 0.18 17.16 7.31
CA SER A 38 0.08 15.72 7.60
C SER A 38 -0.81 14.95 6.62
N ASN A 39 -1.72 15.60 5.90
CA ASN A 39 -2.53 14.94 4.88
C ASN A 39 -1.72 14.57 3.64
N ILE A 40 -0.55 15.21 3.43
CA ILE A 40 0.41 14.83 2.39
C ILE A 40 1.00 13.46 2.71
N THR A 41 1.43 13.24 3.96
CA THR A 41 1.90 11.92 4.42
C THR A 41 0.81 10.86 4.29
N ASP A 42 -0.44 11.19 4.67
CA ASP A 42 -1.56 10.25 4.52
C ASP A 42 -1.81 9.87 3.06
N ALA A 43 -1.63 10.81 2.14
CA ALA A 43 -1.78 10.56 0.72
C ALA A 43 -0.71 9.61 0.18
N ILE A 44 0.54 9.77 0.62
CA ILE A 44 1.64 8.85 0.27
C ILE A 44 1.33 7.44 0.80
N LEU A 45 0.96 7.33 2.09
CA LEU A 45 0.56 6.06 2.70
C LEU A 45 -0.64 5.42 1.98
N PHE A 46 -1.60 6.24 1.55
CA PHE A 46 -2.76 5.77 0.82
C PHE A 46 -2.37 5.12 -0.51
N ILE A 47 -1.49 5.74 -1.30
CA ILE A 47 -1.00 5.16 -2.57
C ILE A 47 -0.18 3.90 -2.33
N LEU A 48 0.73 3.90 -1.37
CA LEU A 48 1.59 2.76 -1.04
C LEU A 48 0.84 1.52 -0.53
N GLY A 49 -0.49 1.57 -0.51
CA GLY A 49 -1.30 0.39 -0.25
C GLY A 49 -1.75 0.23 1.18
N SER A 50 -1.52 1.21 2.07
CA SER A 50 -2.05 1.11 3.43
C SER A 50 -3.55 0.78 3.41
N ARG A 51 -3.90 -0.38 3.94
CA ARG A 51 -5.30 -0.79 4.18
C ARG A 51 -5.79 -0.33 5.55
N SER A 52 -4.87 0.06 6.42
CA SER A 52 -5.18 0.52 7.75
C SER A 52 -5.73 1.94 7.70
N THR A 53 -7.02 2.07 7.93
CA THR A 53 -7.67 3.39 8.08
C THR A 53 -7.09 4.16 9.28
N LYS A 54 -6.58 3.46 10.30
CA LYS A 54 -5.91 4.05 11.46
C LYS A 54 -4.64 4.79 11.05
N LEU A 55 -3.79 4.17 10.19
CA LEU A 55 -2.59 4.82 9.66
C LEU A 55 -2.92 6.04 8.80
N LEU A 56 -4.05 6.01 8.11
CA LEU A 56 -4.56 7.14 7.31
C LEU A 56 -5.32 8.17 8.16
N ARG A 57 -5.32 8.05 9.49
CA ARG A 57 -6.05 8.92 10.42
C ARG A 57 -7.50 9.13 9.97
N ALA A 58 -8.17 8.04 9.59
CA ALA A 58 -9.57 8.00 9.19
C ALA A 58 -10.26 6.80 9.84
N ARG A 59 -11.52 6.93 10.24
CA ARG A 59 -12.32 5.79 10.75
C ARG A 59 -12.82 4.90 9.61
N LYS A 60 -13.15 5.51 8.48
CA LYS A 60 -13.68 4.84 7.27
C LYS A 60 -13.03 5.45 6.03
N LEU A 61 -12.84 4.66 4.98
CA LEU A 61 -12.23 5.12 3.72
C LEU A 61 -12.96 6.33 3.10
N LYS A 62 -14.27 6.42 3.24
CA LYS A 62 -15.06 7.55 2.74
C LYS A 62 -14.71 8.89 3.37
N GLN A 63 -14.10 8.90 4.56
CA GLN A 63 -13.61 10.13 5.20
C GLN A 63 -12.34 10.70 4.54
N LEU A 64 -11.73 9.95 3.61
CA LEU A 64 -10.65 10.47 2.77
C LEU A 64 -11.17 11.43 1.68
N ILE A 65 -12.47 11.39 1.39
CA ILE A 65 -13.09 12.29 0.41
C ILE A 65 -13.32 13.65 1.07
N HIS A 66 -12.89 14.73 0.40
CA HIS A 66 -13.03 16.09 0.90
C HIS A 66 -14.47 16.42 1.27
N GLY A 67 -14.66 17.01 2.47
CA GLY A 67 -15.97 17.45 2.94
C GLY A 67 -16.95 16.34 3.28
N PHE A 68 -16.52 15.06 3.29
CA PHE A 68 -17.39 13.95 3.68
C PHE A 68 -17.67 14.01 5.19
N GLN A 69 -18.95 14.14 5.55
CA GLN A 69 -19.44 14.05 6.93
C GLN A 69 -20.47 12.92 7.02
N GLU A 70 -20.30 12.03 8.00
CA GLU A 70 -21.23 10.94 8.25
C GLU A 70 -22.55 11.52 8.81
N GLY A 71 -23.70 11.10 8.25
CA GLY A 71 -25.01 11.61 8.66
C GLY A 71 -25.43 12.95 8.05
N SER A 72 -24.58 13.60 7.28
CA SER A 72 -24.95 14.83 6.59
C SER A 72 -26.02 14.60 5.52
N LYS A 73 -27.14 15.31 5.62
CA LYS A 73 -28.18 15.35 4.59
C LYS A 73 -27.76 16.10 3.31
N LYS A 74 -26.59 16.77 3.33
CA LYS A 74 -26.06 17.48 2.16
C LYS A 74 -25.61 16.50 1.09
N LYS A 75 -26.39 16.36 0.03
CA LYS A 75 -26.07 15.56 -1.16
C LYS A 75 -25.05 16.22 -2.10
N SER A 76 -24.66 17.48 -1.86
CA SER A 76 -23.78 18.25 -2.73
C SER A 76 -22.34 18.24 -2.20
N GLY A 77 -21.54 17.30 -2.64
CA GLY A 77 -20.11 17.22 -2.34
C GLY A 77 -19.42 16.26 -3.28
N PRO A 78 -18.07 16.24 -3.30
CA PRO A 78 -17.33 15.29 -4.09
C PRO A 78 -17.73 13.85 -3.73
N LYS A 79 -18.00 13.03 -4.74
CA LYS A 79 -18.31 11.59 -4.58
C LYS A 79 -17.08 10.71 -4.76
N SER A 80 -15.94 11.32 -5.01
CA SER A 80 -14.68 10.62 -5.21
C SER A 80 -13.50 11.45 -4.77
N CYS A 81 -12.41 10.78 -4.44
CA CYS A 81 -11.10 11.39 -4.32
C CYS A 81 -10.07 10.54 -5.01
N LYS A 82 -8.98 11.14 -5.44
CA LYS A 82 -7.82 10.43 -5.95
C LYS A 82 -6.53 11.11 -5.53
N VAL A 83 -5.49 10.30 -5.43
CA VAL A 83 -4.11 10.74 -5.23
C VAL A 83 -3.27 10.12 -6.32
N SER A 84 -2.36 10.90 -6.89
CA SER A 84 -1.40 10.44 -7.88
C SER A 84 0.01 10.78 -7.44
N MET A 85 0.95 9.87 -7.67
CA MET A 85 2.38 10.03 -7.42
C MET A 85 3.12 9.81 -8.74
N SER A 86 3.90 10.80 -9.17
CA SER A 86 4.70 10.70 -10.39
C SER A 86 6.17 10.53 -10.03
N PHE A 87 6.79 9.51 -10.61
CA PHE A 87 8.18 9.15 -10.38
C PHE A 87 9.02 9.31 -11.64
N ASP A 88 10.22 9.83 -11.46
CA ASP A 88 11.32 9.68 -12.41
C ASP A 88 11.84 8.23 -12.31
N ASN A 89 11.75 7.52 -13.42
CA ASN A 89 12.16 6.12 -13.58
C ASN A 89 13.21 5.95 -14.70
N SER A 90 14.02 6.98 -14.94
CA SER A 90 15.09 6.95 -15.97
C SER A 90 16.07 5.79 -15.71
N ASP A 91 16.25 5.44 -14.46
CA ASP A 91 17.07 4.32 -14.00
C ASP A 91 16.39 2.93 -14.14
N ARG A 92 15.17 2.86 -14.66
CA ARG A 92 14.36 1.63 -14.84
C ARG A 92 14.14 0.83 -13.55
N PHE A 93 14.23 1.45 -12.40
CA PHE A 93 14.11 0.78 -11.11
C PHE A 93 12.73 0.14 -10.90
N LEU A 94 11.67 0.73 -11.43
CA LEU A 94 10.30 0.18 -11.40
C LEU A 94 10.04 -0.94 -12.40
N ALA A 95 11.02 -1.35 -13.20
CA ALA A 95 10.86 -2.34 -14.27
C ALA A 95 9.69 -2.00 -15.24
N ILE A 96 9.49 -0.72 -15.50
CA ILE A 96 8.57 -0.17 -16.49
C ILE A 96 9.40 0.59 -17.51
N GLU A 97 9.20 0.33 -18.81
CA GLU A 97 9.96 0.94 -19.90
C GLU A 97 9.50 2.38 -20.19
N LYS A 98 9.52 3.23 -19.16
CA LYS A 98 9.18 4.65 -19.25
C LYS A 98 9.99 5.45 -18.25
N ASP A 99 10.40 6.65 -18.66
CA ASP A 99 11.14 7.58 -17.80
C ASP A 99 10.24 8.25 -16.74
N LEU A 100 8.98 8.46 -17.06
CA LEU A 100 7.98 9.00 -16.15
C LEU A 100 6.88 7.98 -15.93
N VAL A 101 6.65 7.61 -14.67
CA VAL A 101 5.61 6.68 -14.27
C VAL A 101 4.72 7.33 -13.22
N THR A 102 3.41 7.32 -13.47
CA THR A 102 2.42 7.88 -12.56
C THR A 102 1.51 6.80 -11.99
N PHE A 103 1.56 6.64 -10.68
CA PHE A 103 0.65 5.78 -9.92
C PHE A 103 -0.53 6.60 -9.42
N THR A 104 -1.74 6.14 -9.67
CA THR A 104 -2.97 6.78 -9.18
C THR A 104 -3.82 5.78 -8.42
N LYS A 105 -4.21 6.15 -7.21
CA LYS A 105 -5.19 5.43 -6.41
C LYS A 105 -6.33 6.35 -6.04
N GLY A 106 -7.55 5.87 -6.21
CA GLY A 106 -8.73 6.67 -5.89
C GLY A 106 -9.84 5.86 -5.26
N ILE A 107 -10.77 6.58 -4.66
CA ILE A 107 -11.98 6.06 -4.06
C ILE A 107 -13.17 6.73 -4.72
N LYS A 108 -14.19 5.94 -5.03
CA LYS A 108 -15.51 6.42 -5.49
C LYS A 108 -16.59 5.93 -4.53
N LEU A 109 -17.52 6.80 -4.19
CA LEU A 109 -18.74 6.43 -3.48
C LEU A 109 -19.72 5.77 -4.44
N LYS A 110 -20.22 4.59 -4.07
CA LYS A 110 -21.29 3.89 -4.79
C LYS A 110 -22.43 3.61 -3.79
N GLY A 111 -23.36 4.58 -3.69
CA GLY A 111 -24.41 4.52 -2.66
C GLY A 111 -23.83 4.63 -1.25
N LYS A 112 -24.03 3.59 -0.43
CA LYS A 112 -23.46 3.49 0.94
C LYS A 112 -22.03 2.94 0.96
N ASP A 113 -21.55 2.33 -0.12
CA ASP A 113 -20.27 1.65 -0.23
C ASP A 113 -19.21 2.51 -0.91
N THR A 114 -17.95 2.08 -0.79
CA THR A 114 -16.80 2.69 -1.44
C THR A 114 -16.09 1.69 -2.31
N THR A 115 -15.76 2.11 -3.53
CA THR A 115 -14.93 1.31 -4.44
C THR A 115 -13.58 1.98 -4.60
N THR A 116 -12.50 1.22 -4.37
CA THR A 116 -11.13 1.68 -4.62
C THR A 116 -10.70 1.26 -6.01
N TYR A 117 -10.00 2.12 -6.72
CA TYR A 117 -9.43 1.83 -8.03
C TYR A 117 -7.96 2.23 -8.09
N TYR A 118 -7.24 1.58 -9.00
CA TYR A 118 -5.80 1.71 -9.20
C TYR A 118 -5.51 1.95 -10.68
N GLN A 119 -4.55 2.83 -10.98
CA GLN A 119 -4.12 3.13 -12.35
C GLN A 119 -2.61 3.38 -12.38
N ILE A 120 -1.94 2.88 -13.41
CA ILE A 120 -0.56 3.21 -13.76
C ILE A 120 -0.61 3.90 -15.12
N ASP A 121 -0.11 5.12 -15.22
CA ASP A 121 -0.16 5.94 -16.44
C ASP A 121 -1.57 6.01 -17.06
N LYS A 122 -2.59 6.22 -16.23
CA LYS A 122 -4.01 6.24 -16.61
C LYS A 122 -4.59 4.87 -17.03
N LYS A 123 -3.78 3.82 -17.20
CA LYS A 123 -4.26 2.45 -17.47
C LYS A 123 -4.73 1.80 -16.18
N LYS A 124 -5.83 1.04 -16.24
CA LYS A 124 -6.36 0.29 -15.10
C LYS A 124 -5.34 -0.74 -14.62
N SER A 125 -5.15 -0.79 -13.32
CA SER A 125 -4.23 -1.71 -12.63
C SER A 125 -4.92 -2.34 -11.41
N SER A 126 -4.22 -3.21 -10.71
CA SER A 126 -4.70 -3.90 -9.52
C SER A 126 -3.88 -3.53 -8.27
N ALA A 127 -4.46 -3.80 -7.09
CA ALA A 127 -3.73 -3.63 -5.83
C ALA A 127 -2.46 -4.50 -5.78
N ARG A 128 -2.53 -5.73 -6.33
CA ARG A 128 -1.40 -6.66 -6.37
C ARG A 128 -0.24 -6.13 -7.21
N GLU A 129 -0.55 -5.54 -8.36
CA GLU A 129 0.44 -4.95 -9.25
C GLU A 129 1.13 -3.73 -8.59
N PHE A 130 0.37 -2.87 -7.89
CA PHE A 130 0.92 -1.79 -7.09
C PHE A 130 1.85 -2.31 -5.99
N GLU A 131 1.39 -3.28 -5.21
CA GLU A 131 2.20 -3.89 -4.14
C GLU A 131 3.48 -4.53 -4.69
N ALA A 132 3.41 -5.23 -5.82
CA ALA A 132 4.57 -5.87 -6.45
C ALA A 132 5.61 -4.84 -6.93
N LEU A 133 5.16 -3.76 -7.60
CA LEU A 133 6.06 -2.73 -8.10
C LEU A 133 6.69 -1.92 -6.96
N PHE A 134 5.91 -1.52 -5.96
CA PHE A 134 6.44 -0.80 -4.81
C PHE A 134 7.34 -1.67 -3.93
N SER A 135 7.02 -2.95 -3.72
CA SER A 135 7.90 -3.89 -3.01
C SER A 135 9.25 -4.04 -3.69
N ARG A 136 9.30 -4.16 -5.03
CA ARG A 136 10.56 -4.20 -5.78
C ARG A 136 11.36 -2.91 -5.60
N ALA A 137 10.67 -1.79 -5.50
CA ALA A 137 11.26 -0.48 -5.23
C ALA A 137 11.58 -0.23 -3.74
N GLY A 138 11.40 -1.23 -2.86
CA GLY A 138 11.61 -1.08 -1.43
C GLY A 138 10.67 -0.07 -0.75
N LEU A 139 9.57 0.29 -1.41
CA LEU A 139 8.58 1.24 -0.89
C LEU A 139 7.42 0.51 -0.22
N TYR A 140 7.29 0.68 1.07
CA TYR A 140 6.24 0.04 1.88
C TYR A 140 5.47 1.07 2.69
N ALA A 141 4.15 0.89 2.80
CA ALA A 141 3.30 1.77 3.62
C ALA A 141 3.62 1.69 5.12
N THR A 142 4.18 0.58 5.57
CA THR A 142 4.61 0.33 6.96
C THR A 142 6.14 0.29 7.10
N GLY A 143 6.84 0.69 6.04
CA GLY A 143 8.30 0.66 5.98
C GLY A 143 8.95 1.87 6.67
N TYR A 144 10.28 1.84 6.69
CA TYR A 144 11.12 2.91 7.29
C TYR A 144 11.26 4.15 6.41
N ASN A 145 10.72 4.09 5.22
CA ASN A 145 10.76 5.19 4.26
C ASN A 145 9.81 6.34 4.65
N ILE A 146 8.87 6.07 5.56
CA ILE A 146 7.89 7.07 6.03
C ILE A 146 7.86 7.00 7.56
N ILE A 147 8.32 8.05 8.20
CA ILE A 147 8.29 8.20 9.65
C ILE A 147 7.13 9.13 10.00
N GLN A 148 6.17 8.63 10.75
CA GLN A 148 5.05 9.43 11.25
C GLN A 148 5.37 10.07 12.61
N GLN A 149 4.57 11.04 12.97
CA GLN A 149 4.67 11.64 14.30
C GLN A 149 4.42 10.59 15.38
N GLY A 150 5.38 10.44 16.29
CA GLY A 150 5.35 9.46 17.39
C GLY A 150 6.06 8.14 17.10
N ASP A 151 6.39 7.81 15.84
CA ASP A 151 7.06 6.54 15.50
C ASP A 151 8.43 6.39 16.17
N VAL A 152 9.15 7.49 16.33
CA VAL A 152 10.46 7.50 17.01
C VAL A 152 10.30 7.11 18.47
N ILE A 153 9.31 7.68 19.17
CA ILE A 153 9.02 7.37 20.58
C ILE A 153 8.58 5.90 20.71
N GLN A 154 7.67 5.45 19.84
CA GLN A 154 7.24 4.05 19.82
C GLN A 154 8.41 3.09 19.60
N THR A 155 9.36 3.44 18.72
CA THR A 155 10.54 2.61 18.49
C THR A 155 11.41 2.47 19.71
N SER A 156 11.53 3.53 20.52
CA SER A 156 12.27 3.50 21.81
C SER A 156 11.59 2.62 22.86
N LEU A 157 10.26 2.57 22.85
CA LEU A 157 9.45 1.80 23.80
C LEU A 157 9.25 0.33 23.37
N MET A 158 9.69 -0.05 22.19
CA MET A 158 9.54 -1.42 21.69
C MET A 158 10.33 -2.43 22.49
N SER A 159 9.74 -3.59 22.68
CA SER A 159 10.43 -4.78 23.19
C SER A 159 11.57 -5.23 22.28
N GLY A 160 12.53 -6.00 22.80
CA GLY A 160 13.63 -6.53 22.00
C GLY A 160 13.16 -7.38 20.79
N THR A 161 12.08 -8.14 20.98
CA THR A 161 11.46 -8.95 19.90
C THR A 161 10.82 -8.10 18.80
N GLU A 162 10.19 -7.00 19.15
CA GLU A 162 9.60 -6.08 18.17
C GLU A 162 10.68 -5.31 17.39
N ARG A 163 11.74 -4.87 18.08
CA ARG A 163 12.91 -4.24 17.43
C ARG A 163 13.59 -5.19 16.46
N ARG A 164 13.80 -6.46 16.87
CA ARG A 164 14.35 -7.48 15.99
C ARG A 164 13.49 -7.66 14.73
N ARG A 165 12.16 -7.82 14.86
CA ARG A 165 11.25 -7.92 13.72
C ARG A 165 11.37 -6.72 12.78
N LYS A 166 11.44 -5.52 13.34
CA LYS A 166 11.65 -4.31 12.52
C LYS A 166 12.94 -4.38 11.71
N ILE A 167 14.03 -4.82 12.32
CA ILE A 167 15.33 -4.95 11.61
C ILE A 167 15.22 -6.03 10.53
N GLU A 168 14.57 -7.15 10.80
CA GLU A 168 14.32 -8.23 9.83
C GLU A 168 13.47 -7.74 8.65
N ASP A 169 12.46 -6.89 8.90
CA ASP A 169 11.64 -6.27 7.86
C ASP A 169 12.46 -5.33 6.96
N VAL A 170 13.34 -4.47 7.53
CA VAL A 170 14.24 -3.59 6.77
C VAL A 170 15.21 -4.39 5.92
N ALA A 171 15.75 -5.47 6.47
CA ALA A 171 16.67 -6.37 5.78
C ALA A 171 15.98 -7.24 4.72
N GLY A 172 14.65 -7.13 4.56
CA GLY A 172 13.87 -7.93 3.61
C GLY A 172 13.73 -9.41 3.97
N ILE A 173 14.17 -9.81 5.18
CA ILE A 173 14.16 -11.19 5.66
C ILE A 173 12.73 -11.71 5.79
N THR A 174 11.80 -10.89 6.21
CA THR A 174 10.38 -11.25 6.38
C THR A 174 9.75 -11.74 5.07
N ALA A 175 10.11 -11.14 3.93
CA ALA A 175 9.65 -11.61 2.62
C ALA A 175 10.18 -13.02 2.30
N TYR A 176 11.43 -13.29 2.64
CA TYR A 176 12.05 -14.60 2.49
C TYR A 176 11.42 -15.64 3.43
N ASP A 177 11.22 -15.31 4.68
CA ASP A 177 10.57 -16.17 5.68
C ASP A 177 9.14 -16.56 5.28
N ASN A 178 8.38 -15.61 4.73
CA ASN A 178 7.05 -15.89 4.21
C ASN A 178 7.06 -16.86 3.03
N ARG A 179 8.04 -16.76 2.12
CA ARG A 179 8.24 -17.71 1.04
C ARG A 179 8.61 -19.10 1.58
N LEU A 180 9.52 -19.17 2.56
CA LEU A 180 9.88 -20.44 3.20
C LEU A 180 8.68 -21.09 3.89
N LYS A 181 7.86 -20.33 4.61
CA LYS A 181 6.64 -20.85 5.25
C LYS A 181 5.65 -21.39 4.24
N SER A 182 5.39 -20.67 3.15
CA SER A 182 4.48 -21.14 2.09
C SER A 182 5.01 -22.40 1.42
N THR A 183 6.31 -22.45 1.09
CA THR A 183 6.95 -23.64 0.49
C THR A 183 6.90 -24.85 1.42
N ARG A 184 7.16 -24.67 2.72
CA ARG A 184 7.04 -25.73 3.73
C ARG A 184 5.60 -26.24 3.86
N SER A 185 4.61 -25.34 3.81
CA SER A 185 3.20 -25.73 3.81
C SER A 185 2.83 -26.55 2.58
N THR A 186 3.23 -26.10 1.39
CA THR A 186 3.00 -26.83 0.14
C THR A 186 3.68 -28.19 0.16
N ARG A 187 4.93 -28.27 0.65
CA ARG A 187 5.64 -29.53 0.78
C ARG A 187 4.87 -30.53 1.68
N LYS A 188 4.40 -30.08 2.85
CA LYS A 188 3.61 -30.95 3.75
C LYS A 188 2.33 -31.45 3.09
N SER A 189 1.63 -30.59 2.31
CA SER A 189 0.44 -31.02 1.56
C SER A 189 0.78 -32.11 0.53
N VAL A 190 1.83 -31.89 -0.27
CA VAL A 190 2.27 -32.88 -1.27
C VAL A 190 2.72 -34.18 -0.62
N GLU A 191 3.45 -34.14 0.50
CA GLU A 191 3.84 -35.33 1.26
C GLU A 191 2.60 -36.12 1.74
N ALA A 192 1.57 -35.46 2.23
CA ALA A 192 0.32 -36.10 2.63
C ALA A 192 -0.42 -36.74 1.44
N ASP A 193 -0.49 -36.01 0.30
CA ASP A 193 -1.10 -36.53 -0.93
C ASP A 193 -0.38 -37.76 -1.47
N LEU A 194 0.95 -37.77 -1.39
CA LEU A 194 1.80 -38.93 -1.78
C LEU A 194 1.51 -40.15 -0.90
N VAL A 195 1.37 -39.97 0.40
CA VAL A 195 1.02 -41.09 1.31
C VAL A 195 -0.34 -41.68 0.92
N LEU A 196 -1.33 -40.82 0.71
CA LEU A 196 -2.68 -41.26 0.32
C LEU A 196 -2.70 -42.01 -1.04
N LEU A 197 -1.98 -41.46 -2.02
CA LEU A 197 -1.85 -42.10 -3.34
C LEU A 197 -1.13 -43.48 -3.27
N ASN A 198 -0.10 -43.58 -2.46
CA ASN A 198 0.59 -44.85 -2.24
C ASN A 198 -0.32 -45.91 -1.57
N GLU A 199 -1.14 -45.50 -0.60
CA GLU A 199 -2.11 -46.41 0.02
C GLU A 199 -3.17 -46.88 -0.98
N ARG A 200 -3.74 -45.98 -1.77
CA ARG A 200 -4.68 -46.33 -2.85
C ARG A 200 -4.06 -47.25 -3.89
N ALA A 201 -2.81 -47.02 -4.28
CA ALA A 201 -2.09 -47.89 -5.22
C ALA A 201 -1.87 -49.30 -4.65
N LYS A 202 -1.60 -49.43 -3.34
CA LYS A 202 -1.47 -50.70 -2.65
C LYS A 202 -2.81 -51.46 -2.60
N GLU A 203 -3.90 -50.76 -2.28
CA GLU A 203 -5.25 -51.33 -2.28
C GLU A 203 -5.66 -51.84 -3.67
N SER A 204 -5.49 -51.00 -4.71
CA SER A 204 -5.77 -51.42 -6.09
C SER A 204 -4.96 -52.63 -6.55
N LYS A 205 -3.69 -52.76 -6.14
CA LYS A 205 -2.86 -53.95 -6.42
C LYS A 205 -3.34 -55.20 -5.67
N ARG A 206 -3.97 -55.05 -4.49
CA ARG A 206 -4.56 -56.18 -3.74
C ARG A 206 -5.86 -56.66 -4.33
N THR A 207 -6.69 -55.76 -4.90
CA THR A 207 -7.97 -56.09 -5.54
C THR A 207 -7.80 -56.67 -6.95
N LEU A 208 -6.64 -56.51 -7.58
CA LEU A 208 -6.30 -57.08 -8.91
C LEU A 208 -5.63 -58.45 -8.84
N LYS A 209 -5.41 -58.98 -7.65
CA LYS A 209 -4.95 -60.37 -7.40
C LYS A 209 -6.13 -61.23 -6.91
#